data_d96961a34eedc98bad49afaef107b9f1
#
_entry.id   d96961a34eedc98bad49afaef107b9f1
#
_cell.length_a   1.000
_cell.length_b   1.000
_cell.length_c   1.000
_cell.angle_alpha   90.00
_cell.angle_beta   90.00
_cell.angle_gamma   90.00
#
_symmetry.space_group_name_H-M   'P 1'
#
loop_
_entity.id
_entity.type
_entity.pdbx_description
1 polymer ?
#
loop_
_entity_poly.entity_id
_entity_poly.type
_entity_poly.pdbx_seq_one_letter_code
_entity_poly.pdbx_strand_id
1 'polypeptide(L)'
;RTAVNPWDWSIKLGYNQAEVIEGAARQVICAGQTAVDSDGSPQHPDDMRAQISLALNNLEAVLKGAGMDLSNVAKLGIYATDVDEALKNFDLLGMRFGSHGVAPPMTLLGVTRLAIPGLLFEIEAVAAA
;
A
#
# COMPACT_ATOMS: atom_id res chain seq x y z
N ARG A 1 -13.75 0.55 -13.88
CA ARG A 1 -13.33 -0.24 -12.71
C ARG A 1 -14.56 -0.62 -11.89
N THR A 2 -14.73 -1.89 -11.59
CA THR A 2 -15.92 -2.41 -10.90
C THR A 2 -15.47 -3.26 -9.70
N ALA A 3 -15.96 -2.92 -8.50
CA ALA A 3 -15.71 -3.71 -7.32
C ALA A 3 -16.50 -5.03 -7.36
N VAL A 4 -15.87 -6.11 -6.90
CA VAL A 4 -16.50 -7.43 -6.78
C VAL A 4 -16.39 -7.89 -5.33
N ASN A 5 -17.53 -7.99 -4.66
CA ASN A 5 -17.59 -8.35 -3.25
C ASN A 5 -18.71 -9.39 -3.02
N PRO A 6 -18.41 -10.69 -3.22
CA PRO A 6 -19.38 -11.73 -2.90
C PRO A 6 -19.76 -11.73 -1.42
N TRP A 7 -18.85 -11.24 -0.58
CA TRP A 7 -19.05 -11.00 0.84
C TRP A 7 -18.73 -9.53 1.13
N ASP A 8 -19.41 -8.93 2.08
CA ASP A 8 -19.26 -7.50 2.37
C ASP A 8 -18.36 -7.19 3.57
N TRP A 9 -17.85 -8.22 4.27
CA TRP A 9 -17.12 -8.02 5.51
C TRP A 9 -15.79 -7.25 5.32
N SER A 10 -15.19 -7.29 4.15
CA SER A 10 -13.94 -6.56 3.90
C SER A 10 -14.15 -5.07 3.64
N ILE A 11 -15.35 -4.68 3.22
CA ILE A 11 -15.65 -3.28 2.87
C ILE A 11 -15.44 -2.38 4.10
N LYS A 12 -15.94 -2.79 5.26
CA LYS A 12 -15.75 -2.03 6.51
C LYS A 12 -14.30 -2.06 7.00
N LEU A 13 -13.48 -2.98 6.49
CA LEU A 13 -12.06 -3.03 6.79
C LEU A 13 -11.24 -2.21 5.78
N GLY A 14 -11.89 -1.60 4.79
CA GLY A 14 -11.28 -0.66 3.87
C GLY A 14 -10.75 -1.25 2.56
N TYR A 15 -11.18 -2.47 2.17
CA TYR A 15 -10.74 -3.04 0.90
C TYR A 15 -11.82 -3.85 0.22
N ASN A 16 -11.78 -3.86 -1.12
CA ASN A 16 -12.63 -4.73 -1.95
C ASN A 16 -11.99 -6.11 -2.07
N GLN A 17 -12.83 -7.15 -2.22
CA GLN A 17 -12.34 -8.51 -2.45
C GLN A 17 -11.64 -8.61 -3.80
N ALA A 18 -12.19 -7.95 -4.82
CA ALA A 18 -11.60 -7.87 -6.14
C ALA A 18 -12.07 -6.60 -6.85
N GLU A 19 -11.36 -6.23 -7.91
CA GLU A 19 -11.78 -5.18 -8.82
C GLU A 19 -11.57 -5.64 -10.25
N VAL A 20 -12.57 -5.40 -11.10
CA VAL A 20 -12.46 -5.62 -12.54
C VAL A 20 -12.01 -4.31 -13.17
N ILE A 21 -10.95 -4.38 -13.98
CA ILE A 21 -10.42 -3.23 -14.71
C ILE A 21 -10.51 -3.54 -16.20
N GLU A 22 -11.24 -2.70 -16.93
CA GLU A 22 -11.41 -2.83 -18.36
C GLU A 22 -10.91 -1.56 -19.05
N GLY A 23 -10.35 -1.72 -20.24
CA GLY A 23 -9.98 -0.60 -21.10
C GLY A 23 -8.81 0.24 -20.59
N ALA A 24 -8.05 -0.23 -19.62
CA ALA A 24 -6.89 0.50 -19.13
C ALA A 24 -5.81 0.54 -20.23
N ALA A 25 -5.37 1.76 -20.57
CA ALA A 25 -4.33 1.97 -21.58
C ALA A 25 -2.93 1.83 -20.98
N ARG A 26 -2.77 2.06 -19.69
CA ARG A 26 -1.48 2.05 -18.99
C ARG A 26 -1.59 1.30 -17.68
N GLN A 27 -0.52 0.63 -17.34
CA GLN A 27 -0.40 -0.06 -16.05
C GLN A 27 0.96 0.28 -15.44
N VAL A 28 0.97 0.49 -14.13
CA VAL A 28 2.20 0.71 -13.35
C VAL A 28 2.34 -0.44 -12.37
N ILE A 29 3.51 -1.06 -12.40
CA ILE A 29 3.86 -2.14 -11.48
C ILE A 29 4.97 -1.59 -10.59
N CYS A 30 4.64 -1.30 -9.33
CA CYS A 30 5.57 -0.69 -8.39
C CYS A 30 6.36 -1.77 -7.66
N ALA A 31 7.65 -1.53 -7.50
CA ALA A 31 8.46 -2.29 -6.54
C ALA A 31 7.95 -2.02 -5.11
N GLY A 32 8.39 -2.84 -4.16
CA GLY A 32 8.08 -2.61 -2.75
C GLY A 32 8.65 -1.28 -2.28
N GLN A 33 7.82 -0.47 -1.65
CA GLN A 33 8.21 0.82 -1.07
C GLN A 33 8.32 0.69 0.43
N THR A 34 9.36 1.28 0.98
CA THR A 34 9.70 1.18 2.41
C THR A 34 10.05 2.56 2.95
N ALA A 35 10.32 2.63 4.26
CA ALA A 35 10.67 3.87 4.93
C ALA A 35 12.14 4.21 4.72
N VAL A 36 12.48 4.65 3.51
CA VAL A 36 13.84 5.07 3.15
C VAL A 36 13.83 6.50 2.61
N ASP A 37 14.97 7.17 2.75
CA ASP A 37 15.19 8.48 2.13
C ASP A 37 15.58 8.33 0.65
N SER A 38 15.92 9.45 0.00
CA SER A 38 16.29 9.46 -1.42
C SER A 38 17.56 8.67 -1.73
N ASP A 39 18.39 8.38 -0.74
CA ASP A 39 19.59 7.58 -0.90
C ASP A 39 19.36 6.10 -0.58
N GLY A 40 18.13 5.72 -0.21
CA GLY A 40 17.80 4.36 0.17
C GLY A 40 18.17 4.02 1.61
N SER A 41 18.47 5.02 2.44
CA SER A 41 18.82 4.80 3.85
C SER A 41 17.58 4.66 4.71
N PRO A 42 17.49 3.62 5.58
CA PRO A 42 16.34 3.43 6.45
C PRO A 42 16.13 4.60 7.41
N GLN A 43 14.87 4.95 7.62
CA GLN A 43 14.43 6.04 8.48
C GLN A 43 13.53 5.51 9.59
N HIS A 44 13.38 6.26 10.68
CA HIS A 44 12.46 5.98 11.79
C HIS A 44 12.66 4.59 12.40
N PRO A 45 13.86 4.27 12.91
CA PRO A 45 14.11 2.97 13.52
C PRO A 45 13.10 2.70 14.64
N ASP A 46 12.60 1.47 14.72
CA ASP A 46 11.67 0.98 15.75
C ASP A 46 10.32 1.73 15.82
N ASP A 47 9.98 2.52 14.79
CA ASP A 47 8.74 3.29 14.74
C ASP A 47 7.87 2.84 13.56
N MET A 48 7.00 1.86 13.81
CA MET A 48 6.12 1.29 12.77
C MET A 48 5.26 2.36 12.11
N ARG A 49 4.64 3.23 12.91
CA ARG A 49 3.72 4.26 12.38
C ARG A 49 4.43 5.25 11.46
N ALA A 50 5.59 5.73 11.86
CA ALA A 50 6.38 6.65 11.04
C ALA A 50 6.88 5.95 9.76
N GLN A 51 7.27 4.68 9.87
CA GLN A 51 7.68 3.91 8.69
C GLN A 51 6.54 3.69 7.71
N ILE A 52 5.34 3.38 8.19
CA ILE A 52 4.16 3.27 7.31
C ILE A 52 3.90 4.59 6.58
N SER A 53 3.94 5.70 7.31
CA SER A 53 3.70 7.02 6.73
C SER A 53 4.71 7.34 5.63
N LEU A 54 6.00 7.10 5.87
CA LEU A 54 7.04 7.36 4.88
C LEU A 54 6.96 6.41 3.69
N ALA A 55 6.67 5.14 3.92
CA ALA A 55 6.48 4.16 2.83
C ALA A 55 5.33 4.57 1.91
N LEU A 56 4.22 5.07 2.48
CA LEU A 56 3.10 5.59 1.70
C LEU A 56 3.48 6.84 0.92
N ASN A 57 4.27 7.74 1.53
CA ASN A 57 4.79 8.92 0.81
C ASN A 57 5.63 8.48 -0.40
N ASN A 58 6.47 7.48 -0.22
CA ASN A 58 7.32 6.97 -1.30
C ASN A 58 6.49 6.30 -2.39
N LEU A 59 5.45 5.54 -2.03
CA LEU A 59 4.53 4.97 -3.00
C LEU A 59 3.85 6.05 -3.84
N GLU A 60 3.36 7.11 -3.19
CA GLU A 60 2.72 8.24 -3.89
C GLU A 60 3.70 8.94 -4.83
N ALA A 61 4.97 9.09 -4.42
CA ALA A 61 5.99 9.68 -5.28
C ALA A 61 6.25 8.84 -6.53
N VAL A 62 6.31 7.52 -6.39
CA VAL A 62 6.48 6.60 -7.53
C VAL A 62 5.29 6.70 -8.48
N LEU A 63 4.07 6.67 -7.96
CA LEU A 63 2.86 6.81 -8.77
C LEU A 63 2.82 8.15 -9.50
N LYS A 64 3.17 9.22 -8.80
CA LYS A 64 3.22 10.57 -9.40
C LYS A 64 4.23 10.63 -10.55
N GLY A 65 5.36 9.95 -10.42
CA GLY A 65 6.34 9.83 -11.51
C GLY A 65 5.78 9.18 -12.76
N ALA A 66 4.75 8.36 -12.62
CA ALA A 66 4.04 7.71 -13.72
C ALA A 66 2.78 8.48 -14.16
N GLY A 67 2.53 9.66 -13.59
CA GLY A 67 1.32 10.45 -13.89
C GLY A 67 0.06 9.89 -13.24
N MET A 68 0.20 9.15 -12.14
CA MET A 68 -0.91 8.53 -11.41
C MET A 68 -0.92 8.95 -9.95
N ASP A 69 -1.95 8.58 -9.22
CA ASP A 69 -2.06 8.74 -7.78
C ASP A 69 -2.71 7.52 -7.13
N LEU A 70 -3.01 7.59 -5.84
CA LEU A 70 -3.59 6.46 -5.11
C LEU A 70 -4.93 6.00 -5.67
N SER A 71 -5.69 6.88 -6.34
CA SER A 71 -6.98 6.52 -6.96
C SER A 71 -6.82 5.50 -8.09
N ASN A 72 -5.64 5.37 -8.65
CA ASN A 72 -5.35 4.43 -9.72
C ASN A 72 -4.92 3.04 -9.21
N VAL A 73 -4.66 2.90 -7.91
CA VAL A 73 -4.17 1.64 -7.35
C VAL A 73 -5.25 0.56 -7.47
N ALA A 74 -4.85 -0.57 -8.04
CA ALA A 74 -5.73 -1.71 -8.29
C ALA A 74 -5.46 -2.89 -7.37
N LYS A 75 -4.24 -2.97 -6.81
CA LYS A 75 -3.83 -4.05 -5.92
C LYS A 75 -2.70 -3.58 -5.03
N LEU A 76 -2.77 -3.96 -3.75
CA LEU A 76 -1.70 -3.75 -2.77
C LEU A 76 -1.19 -5.09 -2.24
N GLY A 77 0.12 -5.21 -2.15
CA GLY A 77 0.80 -6.23 -1.35
C GLY A 77 1.48 -5.55 -0.19
N ILE A 78 1.24 -6.02 1.02
CA ILE A 78 1.76 -5.39 2.24
C ILE A 78 2.47 -6.44 3.08
N TYR A 79 3.66 -6.09 3.55
CA TYR A 79 4.51 -6.99 4.33
C TYR A 79 4.95 -6.28 5.59
N ALA A 80 4.84 -6.95 6.73
CA ALA A 80 5.23 -6.38 8.01
C ALA A 80 5.98 -7.41 8.86
N THR A 81 6.97 -6.95 9.60
CA THR A 81 7.71 -7.82 10.53
C THR A 81 6.90 -8.12 11.78
N ASP A 82 5.93 -7.26 12.11
CA ASP A 82 4.99 -7.40 13.22
C ASP A 82 3.60 -7.00 12.72
N VAL A 83 2.79 -8.01 12.36
CA VAL A 83 1.46 -7.79 11.79
C VAL A 83 0.54 -7.07 12.76
N ASP A 84 0.57 -7.44 14.05
CA ASP A 84 -0.31 -6.82 15.03
C ASP A 84 0.00 -5.33 15.21
N GLU A 85 1.28 -4.98 15.24
CA GLU A 85 1.70 -3.58 15.32
C GLU A 85 1.34 -2.81 14.05
N ALA A 86 1.48 -3.43 12.88
CA ALA A 86 1.07 -2.81 11.63
C ALA A 86 -0.43 -2.53 11.61
N LEU A 87 -1.25 -3.50 12.04
CA LEU A 87 -2.72 -3.36 12.08
C LEU A 87 -3.17 -2.22 12.99
N LYS A 88 -2.46 -1.97 14.10
CA LYS A 88 -2.76 -0.84 15.00
C LYS A 88 -2.61 0.51 14.30
N ASN A 89 -1.87 0.57 13.21
CA ASN A 89 -1.56 1.80 12.47
C ASN A 89 -2.18 1.84 11.07
N PHE A 90 -3.10 0.92 10.76
CA PHE A 90 -3.75 0.86 9.45
C PHE A 90 -4.72 2.00 9.18
N ASP A 91 -5.04 2.80 10.19
CA ASP A 91 -5.77 4.06 10.00
C ASP A 91 -5.08 4.96 8.98
N LEU A 92 -3.74 4.92 8.90
CA LEU A 92 -2.97 5.69 7.93
C LEU A 92 -3.31 5.29 6.49
N LEU A 93 -3.44 3.98 6.22
CA LEU A 93 -3.85 3.51 4.89
C LEU A 93 -5.30 3.89 4.61
N GLY A 94 -6.18 3.64 5.56
CA GLY A 94 -7.61 3.96 5.43
C GLY A 94 -7.84 5.43 5.11
N MET A 95 -7.13 6.33 5.78
CA MET A 95 -7.24 7.76 5.54
C MET A 95 -6.74 8.15 4.14
N ARG A 96 -5.57 7.66 3.74
CA ARG A 96 -4.98 8.04 2.45
C ARG A 96 -5.77 7.49 1.27
N PHE A 97 -6.09 6.20 1.28
CA PHE A 97 -6.88 5.60 0.20
C PHE A 97 -8.32 6.10 0.23
N GLY A 98 -8.91 6.22 1.41
CA GLY A 98 -10.27 6.74 1.58
C GLY A 98 -10.45 8.16 1.07
N SER A 99 -9.44 9.03 1.25
CA SER A 99 -9.49 10.40 0.72
C SER A 99 -9.47 10.45 -0.81
N HIS A 100 -9.00 9.37 -1.46
CA HIS A 100 -9.06 9.21 -2.91
C HIS A 100 -10.29 8.42 -3.37
N GLY A 101 -11.15 8.03 -2.44
CA GLY A 101 -12.38 7.31 -2.75
C GLY A 101 -12.19 5.87 -3.22
N VAL A 102 -11.07 5.24 -2.87
CA VAL A 102 -10.76 3.87 -3.30
C VAL A 102 -10.50 2.94 -2.12
N ALA A 103 -10.79 1.66 -2.34
CA ALA A 103 -10.57 0.58 -1.37
C ALA A 103 -9.96 -0.61 -2.12
N PRO A 104 -8.70 -0.50 -2.56
CA PRO A 104 -8.11 -1.51 -3.42
C PRO A 104 -8.02 -2.86 -2.72
N PRO A 105 -8.14 -3.96 -3.48
CA PRO A 105 -7.83 -5.28 -2.96
C PRO A 105 -6.41 -5.30 -2.41
N MET A 106 -6.24 -5.93 -1.22
CA MET A 106 -4.94 -5.99 -0.58
C MET A 106 -4.71 -7.32 0.13
N THR A 107 -3.45 -7.68 0.26
CA THR A 107 -3.00 -8.81 1.04
C THR A 107 -1.96 -8.31 2.03
N LEU A 108 -2.09 -8.71 3.30
CA LEU A 108 -1.11 -8.42 4.34
C LEU A 108 -0.48 -9.71 4.81
N LEU A 109 0.84 -9.77 4.81
CA LEU A 109 1.60 -10.91 5.28
C LEU A 109 2.62 -10.50 6.33
N GLY A 110 2.77 -11.33 7.37
CA GLY A 110 3.89 -11.24 8.30
C GLY A 110 5.12 -11.91 7.68
N VAL A 111 6.28 -11.28 7.82
CA VAL A 111 7.55 -11.80 7.32
C VAL A 111 8.59 -11.78 8.43
N THR A 112 9.59 -12.65 8.35
CA THR A 112 10.63 -12.73 9.37
C THR A 112 11.54 -11.51 9.36
N ARG A 113 11.77 -10.93 8.20
CA ARG A 113 12.52 -9.69 8.02
C ARG A 113 12.26 -9.13 6.63
N LEU A 114 12.54 -7.84 6.45
CA LEU A 114 12.60 -7.22 5.12
C LEU A 114 14.04 -7.22 4.61
N ALA A 115 14.22 -6.86 3.35
CA ALA A 115 15.53 -6.93 2.70
C ALA A 115 16.58 -6.07 3.41
N ILE A 116 16.19 -4.88 3.88
CA ILE A 116 17.08 -3.97 4.58
C ILE A 116 16.83 -4.07 6.09
N PRO A 117 17.86 -4.36 6.90
CA PRO A 117 17.71 -4.41 8.36
C PRO A 117 17.16 -3.09 8.92
N GLY A 118 16.26 -3.20 9.90
CA GLY A 118 15.63 -2.03 10.53
C GLY A 118 14.33 -1.60 9.87
N LEU A 119 14.01 -2.08 8.68
CA LEU A 119 12.71 -1.84 8.07
C LEU A 119 11.67 -2.78 8.64
N LEU A 120 10.48 -2.23 8.94
CA LEU A 120 9.37 -2.94 9.60
C LEU A 120 8.18 -3.14 8.69
N PHE A 121 8.08 -2.38 7.59
CA PHE A 121 6.89 -2.32 6.73
C PHE A 121 7.30 -2.10 5.29
N GLU A 122 6.63 -2.82 4.39
CA GLU A 122 6.83 -2.67 2.95
C GLU A 122 5.48 -2.75 2.25
N ILE A 123 5.29 -1.94 1.21
CA ILE A 123 4.06 -1.91 0.42
C ILE A 123 4.40 -1.85 -1.07
N GLU A 124 3.79 -2.74 -1.84
CA GLU A 124 3.87 -2.74 -3.30
C GLU A 124 2.49 -2.54 -3.89
N ALA A 125 2.43 -2.07 -5.12
CA ALA A 125 1.17 -1.78 -5.76
C ALA A 125 1.20 -2.06 -7.25
N VAL A 126 0.03 -2.38 -7.79
CA VAL A 126 -0.26 -2.31 -9.22
C VAL A 126 -1.33 -1.23 -9.39
N ALA A 127 -1.10 -0.33 -10.33
CA ALA A 127 -2.04 0.75 -10.65
C ALA A 127 -2.36 0.74 -12.14
N ALA A 128 -3.52 1.28 -12.50
CA ALA A 128 -3.98 1.29 -13.89
C ALA A 128 -4.79 2.55 -14.19
N ALA A 129 -4.64 3.01 -15.41
CA ALA A 129 -5.40 4.15 -15.94
C ALA A 129 -5.70 4.01 -17.43
#